data_abb4396910dd681db549365e84ce51e0
#
_entry.id   abb4396910dd681db549365e84ce51e0
#
_cell.length_a   1.000
_cell.length_b   1.000
_cell.length_c   1.000
_cell.angle_alpha   90.00
_cell.angle_beta   90.00
_cell.angle_gamma   90.00
#
_symmetry.space_group_name_H-M   'P 1'
#
loop_
_entity.id
_entity.type
_entity.pdbx_description
1 polymer ?
#
loop_
_entity_poly.entity_id
_entity_poly.type
_entity_poly.pdbx_seq_one_letter_code
_entity_poly.pdbx_strand_id
1 'polypeptide(L)'
;MALQFYNTASRKKEIFTLPEGVPAVRMYCCGPTVYHFAHIGNLRTYIFEDFLVRTLKYYGYKVNHIVNITDVGHLTSDADDGDDKMEKGAAREGKSVWDI
;
A
#
# COMPACT_ATOMS: atom_id res chain seq x y z
N MET A 1 -18.07 21.63 -2.40
CA MET A 1 -18.35 20.37 -1.63
C MET A 1 -17.06 19.96 -0.95
N ALA A 2 -17.09 19.67 0.34
CA ALA A 2 -15.91 19.27 1.07
C ALA A 2 -15.63 17.76 0.88
N LEU A 3 -14.37 17.41 0.66
CA LEU A 3 -13.94 16.03 0.59
C LEU A 3 -13.99 15.39 1.98
N GLN A 4 -14.55 14.20 2.09
CA GLN A 4 -14.69 13.49 3.35
C GLN A 4 -14.14 12.08 3.21
N PHE A 5 -13.45 11.61 4.25
CA PHE A 5 -12.99 10.24 4.37
C PHE A 5 -13.46 9.60 5.67
N TYR A 6 -13.69 8.29 5.62
CA TYR A 6 -13.87 7.52 6.83
C TYR A 6 -12.52 7.31 7.51
N ASN A 7 -12.38 7.84 8.71
CA ASN A 7 -11.19 7.66 9.52
C ASN A 7 -11.36 6.47 10.46
N THR A 8 -10.58 5.42 10.25
CA THR A 8 -10.65 4.20 11.05
C THR A 8 -10.30 4.43 12.52
N ALA A 9 -9.40 5.38 12.80
CA ALA A 9 -9.00 5.69 14.17
C ALA A 9 -10.15 6.33 14.98
N SER A 10 -10.86 7.29 14.39
CA SER A 10 -12.00 7.96 15.03
C SER A 10 -13.33 7.23 14.78
N ARG A 11 -13.37 6.26 13.83
CA ARG A 11 -14.57 5.55 13.38
C ARG A 11 -15.69 6.45 12.86
N LYS A 12 -15.31 7.56 12.23
CA LYS A 12 -16.25 8.56 11.69
C LYS A 12 -15.82 9.01 10.30
N LYS A 13 -16.80 9.51 9.52
CA LYS A 13 -16.49 10.34 8.35
C LYS A 13 -16.07 11.73 8.82
N GLU A 14 -14.93 12.17 8.34
CA GLU A 14 -14.37 13.48 8.68
C GLU A 14 -14.07 14.25 7.42
N ILE A 15 -14.23 15.58 7.50
CA ILE A 15 -13.82 16.48 6.43
C ILE A 15 -12.29 16.42 6.34
N PHE A 16 -11.81 16.18 5.14
CA PHE A 16 -10.37 16.15 4.90
C PHE A 16 -9.81 17.56 4.82
N THR A 17 -8.84 17.86 5.65
CA THR A 17 -8.09 19.11 5.66
C THR A 17 -6.61 18.81 5.86
N LEU A 18 -5.75 19.61 5.20
CA LEU A 18 -4.33 19.56 5.50
C LEU A 18 -4.05 20.38 6.77
N PRO A 19 -3.14 19.91 7.64
CA PRO A 19 -2.65 20.72 8.73
C PRO A 19 -1.99 22.00 8.23
N GLU A 20 -2.03 23.06 9.03
CA GLU A 20 -1.39 24.32 8.70
C GLU A 20 0.11 24.14 8.41
N GLY A 21 0.61 24.78 7.36
CA GLY A 21 2.02 24.69 6.95
C GLY A 21 2.40 23.41 6.19
N VAL A 22 1.47 22.47 5.98
CA VAL A 22 1.75 21.24 5.21
C VAL A 22 1.40 21.49 3.73
N PRO A 23 2.41 21.49 2.82
CA PRO A 23 2.21 21.90 1.43
C PRO A 23 1.57 20.84 0.53
N ALA A 24 1.54 19.59 0.97
CA ALA A 24 1.06 18.47 0.16
C ALA A 24 0.53 17.32 1.01
N VAL A 25 -0.44 16.60 0.47
CA VAL A 25 -0.89 15.32 1.04
C VAL A 25 0.24 14.31 0.90
N ARG A 26 0.62 13.70 2.01
CA ARG A 26 1.55 12.57 2.03
C ARG A 26 0.77 11.27 2.14
N MET A 27 0.87 10.44 1.13
CA MET A 27 0.15 9.18 1.03
C MET A 27 1.16 8.04 0.90
N TYR A 28 1.08 7.09 1.81
CA TYR A 28 1.90 5.87 1.79
C TYR A 28 0.99 4.68 1.60
N CYS A 29 1.27 3.87 0.58
CA CYS A 29 0.46 2.73 0.20
C CYS A 29 1.29 1.45 0.12
N CYS A 30 0.61 0.33 0.34
CA CYS A 30 1.24 -0.98 0.16
C CYS A 30 1.26 -1.35 -1.33
N GLY A 31 2.45 -1.62 -1.82
CA GLY A 31 2.68 -2.08 -3.18
C GLY A 31 2.87 -3.59 -3.29
N PRO A 32 3.44 -4.03 -4.42
CA PRO A 32 3.63 -5.45 -4.68
C PRO A 32 4.72 -6.07 -3.79
N THR A 33 4.65 -7.38 -3.69
CA THR A 33 5.74 -8.23 -3.21
C THR A 33 6.39 -8.89 -4.42
N VAL A 34 7.72 -9.04 -4.39
CA VAL A 34 8.46 -9.56 -5.55
C VAL A 34 8.43 -11.09 -5.67
N TYR A 35 8.00 -11.80 -4.64
CA TYR A 35 7.97 -13.26 -4.60
C TYR A 35 6.77 -13.89 -5.32
N HIS A 36 5.79 -13.10 -5.77
CA HIS A 36 4.58 -13.60 -6.43
C HIS A 36 4.03 -12.59 -7.44
N PHE A 37 3.46 -13.10 -8.52
CA PHE A 37 2.73 -12.25 -9.46
C PHE A 37 1.52 -11.59 -8.80
N ALA A 38 1.26 -10.35 -9.19
CA ALA A 38 0.09 -9.64 -8.72
C ALA A 38 -1.19 -10.35 -9.20
N HIS A 39 -2.12 -10.56 -8.28
CA HIS A 39 -3.44 -11.11 -8.57
C HIS A 39 -4.52 -10.02 -8.47
N ILE A 40 -5.76 -10.36 -8.82
CA ILE A 40 -6.87 -9.40 -8.87
C ILE A 40 -7.09 -8.63 -7.57
N GLY A 41 -6.81 -9.25 -6.42
CA GLY A 41 -6.90 -8.58 -5.12
C GLY A 41 -5.90 -7.44 -4.98
N ASN A 42 -4.65 -7.65 -5.42
CA ASN A 42 -3.62 -6.61 -5.42
C ASN A 42 -3.99 -5.48 -6.41
N LEU A 43 -4.43 -5.85 -7.62
CA LEU A 43 -4.81 -4.89 -8.65
C LEU A 43 -5.96 -4.00 -8.19
N ARG A 44 -6.94 -4.55 -7.48
CA ARG A 44 -8.04 -3.77 -6.88
C ARG A 44 -7.50 -2.68 -5.94
N THR A 45 -6.52 -3.02 -5.10
CA THR A 45 -5.89 -2.07 -4.18
C THR A 45 -5.18 -0.96 -4.95
N TYR A 46 -4.37 -1.30 -5.96
CA TYR A 46 -3.62 -0.31 -6.74
C TYR A 46 -4.54 0.63 -7.52
N ILE A 47 -5.64 0.12 -8.06
CA ILE A 47 -6.66 0.95 -8.74
C ILE A 47 -7.32 1.90 -7.73
N PHE A 48 -7.66 1.42 -6.53
CA PHE A 48 -8.23 2.26 -5.49
C PHE A 48 -7.28 3.39 -5.08
N GLU A 49 -6.01 3.09 -4.93
CA GLU A 49 -4.97 4.10 -4.62
C GLU A 49 -4.86 5.16 -5.72
N ASP A 50 -4.88 4.75 -7.00
CA ASP A 50 -4.86 5.67 -8.14
C ASP A 50 -6.10 6.57 -8.16
N PHE A 51 -7.29 6.02 -7.92
CA PHE A 51 -8.50 6.82 -7.79
C PHE A 51 -8.41 7.84 -6.67
N LEU A 52 -7.87 7.45 -5.52
CA LEU A 52 -7.71 8.36 -4.39
C LEU A 52 -6.75 9.50 -4.72
N VAL A 53 -5.60 9.20 -5.33
CA VAL A 53 -4.64 10.21 -5.79
C VAL A 53 -5.28 11.19 -6.77
N ARG A 54 -6.01 10.68 -7.77
CA ARG A 54 -6.70 11.50 -8.76
C ARG A 54 -7.78 12.37 -8.12
N THR A 55 -8.54 11.82 -7.19
CA THR A 55 -9.57 12.57 -6.46
C THR A 55 -8.94 13.72 -5.67
N LEU A 56 -7.89 13.47 -4.92
CA LEU A 56 -7.17 14.52 -4.18
C LEU A 56 -6.65 15.62 -5.10
N LYS A 57 -6.04 15.25 -6.24
CA LYS A 57 -5.57 16.21 -7.25
C LYS A 57 -6.72 17.01 -7.86
N TYR A 58 -7.85 16.38 -8.12
CA TYR A 58 -9.05 17.06 -8.62
C TYR A 58 -9.56 18.13 -7.64
N TYR A 59 -9.46 17.88 -6.34
CA TYR A 59 -9.77 18.86 -5.29
C TYR A 59 -8.66 19.92 -5.07
N GLY A 60 -7.62 19.91 -5.91
CA GLY A 60 -6.57 20.92 -5.89
C GLY A 60 -5.39 20.63 -4.94
N TYR A 61 -5.36 19.47 -4.32
CA TYR A 61 -4.24 19.09 -3.46
C TYR A 61 -3.02 18.63 -4.26
N LYS A 62 -1.84 19.06 -3.83
CA LYS A 62 -0.60 18.38 -4.21
C LYS A 62 -0.52 17.07 -3.47
N VAL A 63 -0.09 16.00 -4.14
CA VAL A 63 -0.03 14.65 -3.54
C VAL A 63 1.36 14.07 -3.75
N ASN A 64 2.01 13.72 -2.64
CA ASN A 64 3.22 12.90 -2.62
C ASN A 64 2.79 11.46 -2.33
N HIS A 65 2.72 10.65 -3.37
CA HIS A 65 2.33 9.26 -3.30
C HIS A 65 3.57 8.36 -3.29
N ILE A 66 3.74 7.60 -2.24
CA ILE A 66 4.82 6.63 -2.06
C ILE A 66 4.18 5.25 -1.95
N VAL A 67 4.70 4.33 -2.75
CA VAL A 67 4.28 2.92 -2.73
C VAL A 67 5.51 2.08 -2.41
N ASN A 68 5.43 1.22 -1.41
CA ASN A 68 6.51 0.31 -1.11
C ASN A 68 6.53 -0.89 -2.07
N ILE A 69 7.70 -1.45 -2.26
CA ILE A 69 7.88 -2.77 -2.88
C ILE A 69 8.52 -3.65 -1.82
N THR A 70 7.84 -4.75 -1.47
CA THR A 70 8.33 -5.65 -0.44
C THR A 70 9.16 -6.76 -1.08
N ASP A 71 10.46 -6.70 -0.86
CA ASP A 71 11.44 -7.68 -1.30
C ASP A 71 11.93 -8.59 -0.17
N VAL A 72 11.78 -8.17 1.08
CA VAL A 72 12.08 -8.93 2.30
C VAL A 72 10.89 -8.90 3.24
N GLY A 73 10.59 -10.01 3.86
CA GLY A 73 9.53 -10.07 4.87
C GLY A 73 9.07 -11.49 5.23
N HIS A 74 8.76 -11.68 6.49
CA HIS A 74 8.27 -12.95 7.01
C HIS A 74 6.76 -13.09 6.80
N LEU A 75 6.32 -14.33 6.54
CA LEU A 75 4.92 -14.69 6.65
C LEU A 75 4.59 -14.78 8.14
N THR A 76 3.78 -13.87 8.63
CA THR A 76 3.20 -14.02 9.97
C THR A 76 2.17 -15.15 9.94
N SER A 77 2.50 -16.28 10.53
CA SER A 77 1.48 -17.24 11.00
C SER A 77 1.15 -16.89 12.43
N ASP A 78 -0.03 -17.31 12.91
CA ASP A 78 -0.45 -17.09 14.30
C ASP A 78 0.51 -17.75 15.33
N ALA A 79 1.54 -18.45 14.88
CA ALA A 79 2.51 -19.21 15.67
C ALA A 79 3.93 -18.63 15.66
N ASP A 80 4.15 -17.38 15.34
CA ASP A 80 5.46 -16.69 15.39
C ASP A 80 6.63 -17.37 14.61
N ASP A 81 6.36 -18.45 13.89
CA ASP A 81 7.29 -19.21 13.04
C ASP A 81 7.08 -18.83 11.56
N GLY A 82 7.23 -17.55 11.24
CA GLY A 82 7.05 -17.09 9.87
C GLY A 82 8.30 -17.33 9.01
N ASP A 83 8.20 -18.20 8.03
CA ASP A 83 9.22 -18.31 6.98
C ASP A 83 9.28 -17.03 6.15
N ASP A 84 10.48 -16.67 5.71
CA ASP A 84 10.66 -15.56 4.80
C ASP A 84 9.88 -15.80 3.49
N LYS A 85 9.16 -14.79 3.03
CA LYS A 85 8.34 -14.87 1.81
C LYS A 85 9.16 -15.10 0.56
N MET A 86 10.39 -14.57 0.54
CA MET A 86 11.31 -14.74 -0.57
C MET A 86 11.84 -16.17 -0.62
N GLU A 87 12.14 -16.78 0.54
CA GLU A 87 12.56 -18.19 0.61
C GLU A 87 11.46 -19.13 0.11
N LYS A 88 10.19 -18.87 0.47
CA LYS A 88 9.06 -19.65 -0.07
C LYS A 88 8.87 -19.46 -1.56
N GLY A 89 9.02 -18.24 -2.06
CA GLY A 89 8.99 -17.94 -3.49
C GLY A 89 10.09 -18.68 -4.24
N ALA A 90 11.32 -18.60 -3.74
CA ALA A 90 12.49 -19.27 -4.29
C ALA A 90 12.33 -20.80 -4.33
N ALA A 91 11.88 -21.41 -3.23
CA ALA A 91 11.62 -22.85 -3.15
C ALA A 91 10.55 -23.31 -4.15
N ARG A 92 9.49 -22.52 -4.35
CA ARG A 92 8.43 -22.84 -5.31
C ARG A 92 8.91 -22.78 -6.75
N GLU A 93 9.78 -21.84 -7.09
CA GLU A 93 10.31 -21.67 -8.44
C GLU A 93 11.61 -22.43 -8.68
N GLY A 94 12.16 -23.10 -7.66
CA GLY A 94 13.42 -23.81 -7.73
C GLY A 94 14.63 -22.91 -8.00
N LYS A 95 14.54 -21.66 -7.54
CA LYS A 95 15.57 -20.62 -7.71
C LYS A 95 16.16 -20.23 -6.35
N SER A 96 17.27 -19.51 -6.38
CA SER A 96 17.76 -18.84 -5.17
C SER A 96 16.95 -17.59 -4.86
N VAL A 97 16.99 -17.11 -3.62
CA VAL A 97 16.33 -15.87 -3.20
C VAL A 97 16.81 -14.66 -4.03
N TRP A 98 18.02 -14.72 -4.56
CA TRP A 98 18.62 -13.66 -5.36
C TRP A 98 18.25 -13.70 -6.85
N ASP A 99 17.57 -14.76 -7.29
CA ASP A 99 17.22 -15.00 -8.70
C ASP A 99 15.72 -14.80 -8.97
N ILE A 100 14.97 -14.35 -7.97
CA ILE A 100 13.52 -14.05 -8.08
C ILE A 100 13.29 -12.53 -8.43
#